data_fee371f2abe3b1a3d10c87918b36d758
#
_entry.id   fee371f2abe3b1a3d10c87918b36d758
#
_cell.length_a   1.000
_cell.length_b   1.000
_cell.length_c   1.000
_cell.angle_alpha   90.00
_cell.angle_beta   90.00
_cell.angle_gamma   90.00
#
_symmetry.space_group_name_H-M   'P 1'
#
loop_
_entity.id
_entity.type
_entity.pdbx_description
1 polymer ?
#
loop_
_entity_poly.entity_id
_entity_poly.type
_entity_poly.pdbx_seq_one_letter_code
_entity_poly.pdbx_strand_id
1 'polypeptide(L)'
;VFAFFMRYLYFQSRKMKIDSIVLIGMAAAMFALPSCKKDKNETSTKEYLKGSLTFTVPSYVTKGEAFDLTPNGVSHPNTGSAKDVGFYWTNSWSSDKDTTKTEDDKKGDGSYKFTTPSKVGTFTVSCVAFAKGYYTASKSVSFSVVDAALDSTVTGAYSSKDPVFVDSRDGGSYYTTTFDGRTWMRNNLYHTGAGVSFENSEAMDAVFGRLYTWNEAVNSCPEGWRLPSDAEFTAMANALAPAGTTFVEKDAFTGVAGDLMANAKFLGTRMWEYWPQVKITNKTGLSALPVGYATDSGKSPKFTGINNYAVFWTSDSESEETGLCRYIYVKQNDVLVGARDKESFRASVRCVKD
;
A
#
# COMPACT_ATOMS: atom_id res chain seq x y z
N VAL A 1 11.21 17.49 42.13
CA VAL A 1 11.15 17.43 40.64
C VAL A 1 10.45 16.14 40.18
N PHE A 2 10.48 15.06 40.97
CA PHE A 2 9.85 13.76 40.60
C PHE A 2 8.35 13.66 40.83
N ALA A 3 7.75 14.55 41.59
CA ALA A 3 6.31 14.52 41.93
C ALA A 3 5.42 15.25 40.93
N PHE A 4 5.98 16.00 39.97
CA PHE A 4 5.20 16.76 38.97
C PHE A 4 4.97 15.99 37.68
N PHE A 5 5.77 14.95 37.41
CA PHE A 5 5.65 14.14 36.18
C PHE A 5 4.57 13.05 36.26
N MET A 6 4.22 12.60 37.45
CA MET A 6 3.18 11.55 37.64
C MET A 6 1.74 12.09 37.63
N ARG A 7 1.53 13.40 37.77
CA ARG A 7 0.18 13.98 37.68
C ARG A 7 -0.27 14.33 36.26
N TYR A 8 0.67 14.40 35.31
CA TYR A 8 0.34 14.70 33.91
C TYR A 8 -0.12 13.46 33.14
N LEU A 9 0.31 12.27 33.52
CA LEU A 9 -0.09 10.99 32.91
C LEU A 9 -1.46 10.47 33.38
N TYR A 10 -1.98 10.95 34.52
CA TYR A 10 -3.28 10.49 35.06
C TYR A 10 -4.49 11.31 34.54
N PHE A 11 -4.25 12.44 33.90
CA PHE A 11 -5.34 13.32 33.41
C PHE A 11 -5.65 13.15 31.90
N GLN A 12 -4.81 12.43 31.15
CA GLN A 12 -5.04 12.14 29.73
C GLN A 12 -5.86 10.87 29.47
N SER A 13 -6.13 10.03 30.48
CA SER A 13 -6.84 8.76 30.28
C SER A 13 -8.38 8.85 30.38
N ARG A 14 -8.95 10.06 30.53
CA ARG A 14 -10.41 10.21 30.73
C ARG A 14 -11.14 11.07 29.70
N LYS A 15 -10.57 11.40 28.56
CA LYS A 15 -11.27 12.09 27.45
C LYS A 15 -10.82 11.66 26.08
N MET A 16 -10.81 10.35 25.80
CA MET A 16 -11.04 9.90 24.44
C MET A 16 -12.40 9.21 24.42
N LYS A 17 -13.41 9.94 24.01
CA LYS A 17 -14.61 9.35 23.46
C LYS A 17 -14.18 8.63 22.20
N ILE A 18 -14.30 7.31 22.23
CA ILE A 18 -14.21 6.44 21.06
C ILE A 18 -15.51 6.69 20.29
N ASP A 19 -15.49 7.64 19.38
CA ASP A 19 -16.54 7.77 18.39
C ASP A 19 -16.00 7.19 17.09
N SER A 20 -16.65 6.11 16.69
CA SER A 20 -16.62 5.52 15.35
C SER A 20 -15.39 4.67 14.98
N ILE A 21 -15.21 3.55 15.69
CA ILE A 21 -14.85 2.33 14.99
C ILE A 21 -16.15 1.85 14.35
N VAL A 22 -16.29 2.02 13.04
CA VAL A 22 -17.29 1.28 12.27
C VAL A 22 -16.83 -0.17 12.26
N LEU A 23 -17.20 -0.89 13.31
CA LEU A 23 -17.31 -2.34 13.25
C LEU A 23 -18.45 -2.59 12.25
N ILE A 24 -18.10 -2.89 11.00
CA ILE A 24 -19.03 -3.57 10.11
C ILE A 24 -19.19 -4.95 10.74
N GLY A 25 -20.19 -5.03 11.63
CA GLY A 25 -20.68 -6.28 12.15
C GLY A 25 -21.15 -7.11 10.98
N MET A 26 -20.45 -8.19 10.65
CA MET A 26 -21.03 -9.28 9.89
C MET A 26 -22.25 -9.74 10.70
N ALA A 27 -23.44 -9.36 10.25
CA ALA A 27 -24.66 -10.01 10.66
C ALA A 27 -24.55 -11.47 10.18
N ALA A 28 -24.12 -12.34 11.06
CA ALA A 28 -24.36 -13.76 10.91
C ALA A 28 -25.88 -13.90 10.87
N ALA A 29 -26.43 -14.12 9.67
CA ALA A 29 -27.82 -14.50 9.51
C ALA A 29 -28.00 -15.85 10.24
N MET A 30 -28.43 -15.78 11.50
CA MET A 30 -28.97 -16.94 12.17
C MET A 30 -30.27 -17.31 11.46
N PHE A 31 -30.18 -18.26 10.56
CA PHE A 31 -31.38 -18.95 10.11
C PHE A 31 -31.91 -19.74 11.31
N ALA A 32 -33.04 -19.29 11.85
CA ALA A 32 -33.82 -20.04 12.78
C ALA A 32 -34.30 -21.33 12.06
N LEU A 33 -33.71 -22.44 12.40
CA LEU A 33 -34.22 -23.77 12.01
C LEU A 33 -35.47 -24.06 12.83
N PRO A 34 -36.53 -24.63 12.20
CA PRO A 34 -37.72 -25.03 12.92
C PRO A 34 -37.39 -26.11 13.94
N SER A 35 -37.94 -25.96 15.14
CA SER A 35 -37.88 -26.90 16.24
C SER A 35 -38.30 -28.30 15.78
N CYS A 36 -37.38 -29.22 15.61
CA CYS A 36 -37.67 -30.65 15.52
C CYS A 36 -37.68 -31.27 16.92
N LYS A 37 -38.69 -32.12 17.12
CA LYS A 37 -39.00 -32.86 18.33
C LYS A 37 -37.78 -33.56 18.93
N LYS A 38 -37.69 -33.51 20.26
CA LYS A 38 -36.78 -34.30 21.08
C LYS A 38 -36.93 -35.79 20.78
N ASP A 39 -35.97 -36.34 20.06
CA ASP A 39 -35.66 -37.76 20.16
C ASP A 39 -34.41 -37.90 21.06
N LYS A 40 -34.54 -38.90 21.93
CA LYS A 40 -33.58 -39.15 23.04
C LYS A 40 -32.26 -39.66 22.49
N ASN A 41 -31.18 -39.10 23.08
CA ASN A 41 -29.84 -39.69 23.21
C ASN A 41 -29.11 -40.01 21.89
N GLU A 42 -28.51 -38.99 21.30
CA GLU A 42 -27.12 -39.06 20.83
C GLU A 42 -26.59 -37.61 20.83
N THR A 43 -25.84 -37.25 21.85
CA THR A 43 -24.93 -36.10 21.80
C THR A 43 -23.78 -36.47 20.85
N SER A 44 -24.08 -36.53 19.57
CA SER A 44 -23.03 -36.55 18.55
C SER A 44 -22.35 -35.18 18.60
N THR A 45 -21.33 -35.06 19.40
CA THR A 45 -20.40 -33.93 19.34
C THR A 45 -19.71 -34.02 18.00
N LYS A 46 -20.17 -33.18 17.02
CA LYS A 46 -19.44 -33.04 15.77
C LYS A 46 -18.00 -32.69 16.07
N GLU A 47 -17.09 -33.33 15.38
CA GLU A 47 -15.66 -33.03 15.44
C GLU A 47 -15.28 -31.97 14.42
N TYR A 48 -14.11 -31.37 14.59
CA TYR A 48 -13.55 -30.38 13.65
C TYR A 48 -12.68 -31.08 12.59
N LEU A 49 -12.57 -30.44 11.43
CA LEU A 49 -11.51 -30.79 10.47
C LEU A 49 -10.13 -30.64 11.13
N LYS A 50 -9.18 -31.49 10.75
CA LYS A 50 -7.82 -31.45 11.27
C LYS A 50 -7.03 -30.35 10.58
N GLY A 51 -6.32 -29.52 11.38
CA GLY A 51 -5.49 -28.43 10.90
C GLY A 51 -6.21 -27.09 10.82
N SER A 52 -5.63 -26.12 10.10
CA SER A 52 -6.19 -24.78 9.92
C SER A 52 -6.23 -24.42 8.44
N LEU A 53 -7.37 -23.96 7.97
CA LEU A 53 -7.55 -23.54 6.57
C LEU A 53 -6.72 -22.29 6.30
N THR A 54 -5.89 -22.37 5.27
CA THR A 54 -5.05 -21.26 4.80
C THR A 54 -5.11 -21.15 3.28
N PHE A 55 -4.94 -19.95 2.78
CA PHE A 55 -4.64 -19.62 1.38
C PHE A 55 -4.02 -18.22 1.34
N THR A 56 -3.32 -17.91 0.26
CA THR A 56 -2.63 -16.62 0.08
C THR A 56 -3.29 -15.86 -1.07
N VAL A 57 -3.51 -14.57 -0.84
CA VAL A 57 -3.95 -13.61 -1.86
C VAL A 57 -2.90 -12.49 -1.88
N PRO A 58 -2.45 -12.01 -3.06
CA PRO A 58 -1.63 -10.81 -3.12
C PRO A 58 -2.33 -9.63 -2.46
N SER A 59 -1.59 -8.77 -1.73
CA SER A 59 -2.16 -7.59 -1.06
C SER A 59 -2.79 -6.61 -2.05
N TYR A 60 -2.17 -6.50 -3.24
CA TYR A 60 -2.63 -5.66 -4.35
C TYR A 60 -2.66 -6.47 -5.64
N VAL A 61 -3.69 -6.25 -6.44
CA VAL A 61 -3.89 -6.90 -7.75
C VAL A 61 -4.45 -5.88 -8.74
N THR A 62 -4.14 -6.04 -10.00
CA THR A 62 -4.64 -5.15 -11.05
C THR A 62 -6.11 -5.45 -11.33
N LYS A 63 -6.88 -4.42 -11.64
CA LYS A 63 -8.29 -4.55 -12.00
C LYS A 63 -8.46 -5.42 -13.25
N GLY A 64 -9.43 -6.35 -13.23
CA GLY A 64 -9.73 -7.25 -14.35
C GLY A 64 -8.72 -8.39 -14.52
N GLU A 65 -7.71 -8.50 -13.66
CA GLU A 65 -6.74 -9.59 -13.65
C GLU A 65 -7.34 -10.87 -13.07
N ALA A 66 -6.91 -12.03 -13.58
CA ALA A 66 -7.30 -13.32 -13.04
C ALA A 66 -6.16 -13.92 -12.22
N PHE A 67 -6.50 -14.54 -11.09
CA PHE A 67 -5.55 -15.25 -10.24
C PHE A 67 -6.17 -16.52 -9.66
N ASP A 68 -5.31 -17.50 -9.39
CA ASP A 68 -5.70 -18.79 -8.85
C ASP A 68 -5.44 -18.85 -7.35
N LEU A 69 -6.39 -19.41 -6.61
CA LEU A 69 -6.28 -19.64 -5.17
C LEU A 69 -6.37 -21.14 -4.87
N THR A 70 -5.46 -21.62 -4.04
CA THR A 70 -5.42 -23.02 -3.60
C THR A 70 -5.53 -23.09 -2.07
N PRO A 71 -6.55 -23.77 -1.53
CA PRO A 71 -6.70 -23.93 -0.09
C PRO A 71 -5.73 -25.00 0.43
N ASN A 72 -5.20 -24.75 1.61
CA ASN A 72 -4.22 -25.62 2.26
C ASN A 72 -4.50 -25.76 3.75
N GLY A 73 -3.81 -26.69 4.39
CA GLY A 73 -3.69 -26.78 5.85
C GLY A 73 -4.83 -27.52 6.56
N VAL A 74 -5.82 -28.07 5.82
CA VAL A 74 -6.89 -28.87 6.41
C VAL A 74 -6.94 -30.28 5.82
N SER A 75 -7.32 -31.25 6.63
CA SER A 75 -7.52 -32.65 6.23
C SER A 75 -8.70 -33.27 6.96
N HIS A 76 -9.20 -34.35 6.38
CA HIS A 76 -10.26 -35.15 7.00
C HIS A 76 -9.71 -35.90 8.25
N PRO A 77 -10.36 -35.79 9.42
CA PRO A 77 -9.82 -36.34 10.67
C PRO A 77 -9.53 -37.84 10.64
N ASN A 78 -10.41 -38.63 10.01
CA ASN A 78 -10.30 -40.09 10.02
C ASN A 78 -9.33 -40.62 8.95
N THR A 79 -9.30 -40.00 7.77
CA THR A 79 -8.45 -40.48 6.66
C THR A 79 -7.11 -39.77 6.60
N GLY A 80 -6.97 -38.62 7.25
CA GLY A 80 -5.79 -37.77 7.17
C GLY A 80 -5.60 -37.09 5.79
N SER A 81 -6.54 -37.31 4.87
CA SER A 81 -6.45 -36.87 3.48
C SER A 81 -7.14 -35.52 3.27
N ALA A 82 -6.47 -34.58 2.62
CA ALA A 82 -7.09 -33.35 2.13
C ALA A 82 -8.09 -33.59 0.98
N LYS A 83 -7.93 -34.71 0.24
CA LYS A 83 -8.84 -35.08 -0.85
C LYS A 83 -10.24 -35.46 -0.39
N ASP A 84 -10.40 -35.75 0.88
CA ASP A 84 -11.69 -36.08 1.51
C ASP A 84 -12.38 -34.84 2.12
N VAL A 85 -11.86 -33.66 1.85
CA VAL A 85 -12.42 -32.36 2.23
C VAL A 85 -12.92 -31.65 0.99
N GLY A 86 -14.17 -31.17 1.05
CA GLY A 86 -14.73 -30.31 0.01
C GLY A 86 -14.45 -28.84 0.30
N PHE A 87 -14.41 -28.03 -0.74
CA PHE A 87 -14.19 -26.59 -0.63
C PHE A 87 -15.22 -25.83 -1.45
N TYR A 88 -15.66 -24.68 -0.95
CA TYR A 88 -16.37 -23.70 -1.76
C TYR A 88 -15.86 -22.28 -1.46
N TRP A 89 -15.99 -21.41 -2.47
CA TRP A 89 -15.48 -20.06 -2.44
C TRP A 89 -16.59 -19.04 -2.60
N THR A 90 -16.44 -17.91 -1.95
CA THR A 90 -17.28 -16.73 -2.10
C THR A 90 -16.41 -15.48 -2.19
N ASN A 91 -16.97 -14.42 -2.78
CA ASN A 91 -16.30 -13.13 -2.87
C ASN A 91 -17.27 -11.98 -2.57
N SER A 92 -16.73 -10.79 -2.30
CA SER A 92 -17.54 -9.61 -1.92
C SER A 92 -18.00 -8.75 -3.11
N TRP A 93 -17.62 -9.08 -4.34
CA TRP A 93 -17.92 -8.26 -5.54
C TRP A 93 -18.88 -8.91 -6.53
N SER A 94 -19.11 -10.17 -6.43
CA SER A 94 -20.05 -10.91 -7.28
C SER A 94 -21.17 -11.49 -6.42
N SER A 95 -22.39 -11.51 -6.97
CA SER A 95 -23.50 -12.25 -6.40
C SER A 95 -23.41 -13.75 -6.73
N ASP A 96 -22.49 -14.12 -7.63
CA ASP A 96 -22.26 -15.50 -8.01
C ASP A 96 -21.59 -16.22 -6.84
N LYS A 97 -22.41 -16.74 -5.98
CA LYS A 97 -21.96 -17.72 -5.00
C LYS A 97 -21.63 -18.99 -5.77
N ASP A 98 -20.46 -19.53 -5.56
CA ASP A 98 -20.19 -20.91 -5.97
C ASP A 98 -21.03 -21.85 -5.06
N THR A 99 -22.34 -21.79 -5.26
CA THR A 99 -23.36 -22.41 -4.41
C THR A 99 -23.66 -23.86 -4.81
N THR A 100 -22.95 -24.38 -5.80
CA THR A 100 -23.30 -25.67 -6.40
C THR A 100 -22.61 -26.86 -5.76
N LYS A 101 -21.90 -26.67 -4.64
CA LYS A 101 -21.15 -27.76 -4.02
C LYS A 101 -21.94 -28.32 -2.85
N THR A 102 -22.60 -29.42 -3.11
CA THR A 102 -23.14 -30.29 -2.08
C THR A 102 -22.02 -31.05 -1.36
N GLU A 103 -22.28 -31.60 -0.17
CA GLU A 103 -21.30 -32.42 0.58
C GLU A 103 -20.72 -33.60 -0.22
N ASP A 104 -21.32 -33.95 -1.33
CA ASP A 104 -20.91 -35.05 -2.21
C ASP A 104 -20.01 -34.58 -3.39
N ASP A 105 -19.89 -33.28 -3.63
CA ASP A 105 -19.09 -32.73 -4.71
C ASP A 105 -17.62 -32.54 -4.27
N LYS A 106 -16.88 -33.64 -4.24
CA LYS A 106 -15.43 -33.62 -4.04
C LYS A 106 -14.78 -33.14 -5.33
N LYS A 107 -14.04 -32.04 -5.25
CA LYS A 107 -13.39 -31.48 -6.44
C LYS A 107 -11.92 -31.21 -6.19
N GLY A 108 -11.10 -32.12 -6.65
CA GLY A 108 -9.68 -31.97 -6.79
C GLY A 108 -9.00 -31.42 -5.52
N ASP A 109 -8.11 -30.45 -5.71
CA ASP A 109 -7.39 -29.75 -4.63
C ASP A 109 -8.17 -28.53 -4.07
N GLY A 110 -9.37 -28.26 -4.56
CA GLY A 110 -10.21 -27.14 -4.15
C GLY A 110 -9.80 -25.79 -4.75
N SER A 111 -8.85 -25.77 -5.67
CA SER A 111 -8.41 -24.54 -6.35
C SER A 111 -9.55 -23.85 -7.10
N TYR A 112 -9.53 -22.53 -7.10
CA TYR A 112 -10.50 -21.70 -7.77
C TYR A 112 -9.85 -20.50 -8.43
N LYS A 113 -10.26 -20.19 -9.67
CA LYS A 113 -9.79 -19.04 -10.42
C LYS A 113 -10.77 -17.88 -10.27
N PHE A 114 -10.27 -16.76 -9.74
CA PHE A 114 -11.01 -15.51 -9.64
C PHE A 114 -10.60 -14.55 -10.74
N THR A 115 -11.56 -13.75 -11.21
CA THR A 115 -11.28 -12.50 -11.93
C THR A 115 -11.57 -11.34 -10.99
N THR A 116 -10.63 -10.45 -10.84
CA THR A 116 -10.77 -9.25 -9.98
C THR A 116 -11.86 -8.33 -10.52
N PRO A 117 -12.49 -7.53 -9.65
CA PRO A 117 -13.49 -6.55 -10.08
C PRO A 117 -12.94 -5.59 -11.14
N SER A 118 -13.83 -5.08 -11.98
CA SER A 118 -13.53 -4.03 -12.97
C SER A 118 -13.41 -2.62 -12.38
N LYS A 119 -13.48 -2.48 -11.05
CA LYS A 119 -13.35 -1.22 -10.30
C LYS A 119 -12.32 -1.35 -9.19
N VAL A 120 -11.64 -0.25 -8.89
CA VAL A 120 -10.71 -0.15 -7.75
C VAL A 120 -11.44 -0.20 -6.41
N GLY A 121 -10.77 -0.70 -5.38
CA GLY A 121 -11.34 -0.80 -4.04
C GLY A 121 -10.76 -1.95 -3.22
N THR A 122 -11.25 -2.12 -2.01
CA THR A 122 -10.88 -3.25 -1.15
C THR A 122 -11.98 -4.31 -1.21
N PHE A 123 -11.57 -5.56 -1.41
CA PHE A 123 -12.45 -6.71 -1.59
C PHE A 123 -12.01 -7.86 -0.70
N THR A 124 -12.92 -8.80 -0.48
CA THR A 124 -12.67 -9.98 0.35
C THR A 124 -13.02 -11.24 -0.43
N VAL A 125 -12.17 -12.24 -0.33
CA VAL A 125 -12.43 -13.59 -0.79
C VAL A 125 -12.45 -14.52 0.42
N SER A 126 -13.37 -15.49 0.41
CA SER A 126 -13.55 -16.43 1.50
C SER A 126 -13.61 -17.86 0.97
N CYS A 127 -12.95 -18.75 1.69
CA CYS A 127 -13.00 -20.19 1.45
C CYS A 127 -13.64 -20.89 2.65
N VAL A 128 -14.46 -21.88 2.41
CA VAL A 128 -15.01 -22.78 3.43
C VAL A 128 -14.63 -24.20 3.07
N ALA A 129 -14.02 -24.90 4.01
CA ALA A 129 -13.72 -26.32 3.95
C ALA A 129 -14.78 -27.10 4.73
N PHE A 130 -15.24 -28.22 4.16
CA PHE A 130 -16.30 -29.04 4.76
C PHE A 130 -16.08 -30.53 4.56
N ALA A 131 -16.59 -31.35 5.48
CA ALA A 131 -16.76 -32.78 5.31
C ALA A 131 -18.00 -33.23 6.08
N LYS A 132 -18.66 -34.31 5.58
CA LYS A 132 -19.89 -34.81 6.19
C LYS A 132 -19.69 -35.25 7.62
N GLY A 133 -20.52 -34.72 8.53
CA GLY A 133 -20.44 -35.04 9.95
C GLY A 133 -19.47 -34.18 10.76
N TYR A 134 -18.74 -33.26 10.15
CA TYR A 134 -17.75 -32.39 10.79
C TYR A 134 -18.18 -30.92 10.79
N TYR A 135 -17.60 -30.12 11.69
CA TYR A 135 -17.72 -28.67 11.62
C TYR A 135 -16.88 -28.13 10.46
N THR A 136 -17.41 -27.13 9.78
CA THR A 136 -16.70 -26.43 8.70
C THR A 136 -15.55 -25.58 9.25
N ALA A 137 -14.49 -25.45 8.47
CA ALA A 137 -13.46 -24.44 8.68
C ALA A 137 -13.59 -23.33 7.63
N SER A 138 -13.41 -22.07 8.03
CA SER A 138 -13.50 -20.95 7.10
C SER A 138 -12.33 -20.00 7.25
N LYS A 139 -11.95 -19.36 6.15
CA LYS A 139 -10.93 -18.32 6.09
C LYS A 139 -11.36 -17.23 5.12
N SER A 140 -11.18 -15.98 5.53
CA SER A 140 -11.39 -14.81 4.68
C SER A 140 -10.10 -14.01 4.61
N VAL A 141 -9.80 -13.49 3.42
CA VAL A 141 -8.64 -12.62 3.16
C VAL A 141 -9.13 -11.42 2.35
N SER A 142 -8.74 -10.22 2.80
CA SER A 142 -9.01 -8.97 2.08
C SER A 142 -7.78 -8.57 1.27
N PHE A 143 -8.03 -7.98 0.10
CA PHE A 143 -7.01 -7.47 -0.80
C PHE A 143 -7.51 -6.20 -1.49
N SER A 144 -6.61 -5.44 -2.09
CA SER A 144 -6.94 -4.21 -2.80
C SER A 144 -6.81 -4.41 -4.30
N VAL A 145 -7.84 -4.00 -5.04
CA VAL A 145 -7.80 -3.91 -6.50
C VAL A 145 -7.40 -2.49 -6.87
N VAL A 146 -6.34 -2.39 -7.66
CA VAL A 146 -5.77 -1.13 -8.13
C VAL A 146 -5.81 -1.05 -9.65
N ASP A 147 -5.68 0.17 -10.17
CA ASP A 147 -5.61 0.43 -11.60
C ASP A 147 -4.30 1.18 -11.89
N ALA A 148 -3.55 0.69 -12.85
CA ALA A 148 -2.34 1.33 -13.36
C ALA A 148 -2.63 2.64 -14.11
N ALA A 149 -3.88 2.88 -14.52
CA ALA A 149 -4.25 4.14 -15.12
C ALA A 149 -4.04 5.28 -14.12
N LEU A 150 -3.38 6.34 -14.60
CA LEU A 150 -3.17 7.55 -13.83
C LEU A 150 -4.54 8.08 -13.32
N ASP A 151 -4.58 8.57 -12.08
CA ASP A 151 -5.75 9.16 -11.39
C ASP A 151 -6.87 8.22 -10.94
N SER A 152 -6.83 6.92 -11.23
CA SER A 152 -7.91 6.03 -10.85
C SER A 152 -7.79 5.46 -9.43
N THR A 153 -6.58 5.11 -9.03
CA THR A 153 -6.30 4.54 -7.70
C THR A 153 -5.87 5.60 -6.69
N VAL A 154 -5.06 6.57 -7.14
CA VAL A 154 -4.66 7.74 -6.36
C VAL A 154 -5.34 8.96 -6.94
N THR A 155 -6.30 9.53 -6.23
CA THR A 155 -7.04 10.71 -6.67
C THR A 155 -6.55 11.99 -6.00
N GLY A 156 -6.60 13.12 -6.69
CA GLY A 156 -6.22 14.44 -6.17
C GLY A 156 -4.73 14.76 -6.25
N ALA A 157 -3.91 13.88 -6.81
CA ALA A 157 -2.49 14.15 -7.04
C ALA A 157 -2.24 14.77 -8.42
N TYR A 158 -3.01 14.36 -9.41
CA TYR A 158 -2.81 14.69 -10.82
C TYR A 158 -4.11 15.17 -11.48
N SER A 159 -4.01 15.70 -12.69
CA SER A 159 -5.14 16.07 -13.55
C SER A 159 -4.92 15.49 -14.93
N SER A 160 -5.98 15.04 -15.60
CA SER A 160 -5.93 14.59 -16.99
C SER A 160 -5.50 15.69 -17.99
N LYS A 161 -5.42 16.93 -17.53
CA LYS A 161 -4.91 18.09 -18.30
C LYS A 161 -3.41 18.32 -18.11
N ASP A 162 -2.79 17.64 -17.16
CA ASP A 162 -1.36 17.79 -16.91
C ASP A 162 -0.56 17.20 -18.07
N PRO A 163 0.58 17.81 -18.45
CA PRO A 163 1.46 17.27 -19.47
C PRO A 163 1.95 15.87 -19.08
N VAL A 164 2.09 14.99 -20.07
CA VAL A 164 2.54 13.60 -19.89
C VAL A 164 3.83 13.37 -20.68
N PHE A 165 4.80 12.76 -20.05
CA PHE A 165 5.98 12.15 -20.67
C PHE A 165 5.76 10.64 -20.74
N VAL A 166 6.11 10.02 -21.86
CA VAL A 166 6.08 8.57 -22.05
C VAL A 166 7.51 8.06 -22.17
N ASP A 167 7.88 7.15 -21.28
CA ASP A 167 9.18 6.51 -21.30
C ASP A 167 9.25 5.48 -22.43
N SER A 168 10.15 5.71 -23.39
CA SER A 168 10.28 4.84 -24.56
C SER A 168 10.82 3.44 -24.24
N ARG A 169 11.38 3.24 -23.03
CA ARG A 169 11.96 1.95 -22.61
C ARG A 169 10.91 0.89 -22.33
N ASP A 170 9.76 1.31 -21.76
CA ASP A 170 8.70 0.38 -21.31
C ASP A 170 7.27 0.92 -21.55
N GLY A 171 7.13 2.13 -22.10
CA GLY A 171 5.82 2.77 -22.32
C GLY A 171 5.22 3.38 -21.06
N GLY A 172 5.96 3.42 -19.95
CA GLY A 172 5.54 4.05 -18.70
C GLY A 172 5.20 5.52 -18.89
N SER A 173 4.08 5.96 -18.32
CA SER A 173 3.56 7.33 -18.48
C SER A 173 3.69 8.12 -17.18
N TYR A 174 4.28 9.30 -17.26
CA TYR A 174 4.54 10.18 -16.12
C TYR A 174 3.95 11.55 -16.36
N TYR A 175 3.12 12.04 -15.43
CA TYR A 175 2.75 13.44 -15.41
C TYR A 175 3.98 14.32 -15.15
N THR A 176 4.00 15.50 -15.75
CA THR A 176 5.10 16.45 -15.56
C THR A 176 4.59 17.81 -15.10
N THR A 177 5.47 18.57 -14.48
CA THR A 177 5.24 19.96 -14.09
C THR A 177 6.49 20.79 -14.37
N THR A 178 6.30 22.06 -14.73
CA THR A 178 7.41 23.02 -14.81
C THR A 178 7.29 23.98 -13.63
N PHE A 179 8.33 24.02 -12.81
CA PHE A 179 8.43 24.93 -11.68
C PHE A 179 9.84 25.53 -11.62
N ASP A 180 9.93 26.83 -11.43
CA ASP A 180 11.18 27.60 -11.40
C ASP A 180 12.11 27.27 -12.59
N GLY A 181 11.53 27.21 -13.79
CA GLY A 181 12.28 26.98 -15.03
C GLY A 181 12.69 25.52 -15.29
N ARG A 182 12.43 24.59 -14.38
CA ARG A 182 12.76 23.17 -14.51
C ARG A 182 11.53 22.30 -14.67
N THR A 183 11.62 21.28 -15.52
CA THR A 183 10.55 20.30 -15.70
C THR A 183 10.83 19.05 -14.88
N TRP A 184 9.88 18.66 -14.05
CA TRP A 184 9.96 17.53 -13.12
C TRP A 184 8.89 16.49 -13.45
N MET A 185 9.20 15.20 -13.23
CA MET A 185 8.17 14.17 -13.14
C MET A 185 7.35 14.39 -11.87
N ARG A 186 6.04 14.26 -11.94
CA ARG A 186 5.12 14.34 -10.79
C ARG A 186 4.87 12.99 -10.15
N ASN A 187 4.99 11.91 -10.93
CA ASN A 187 4.96 10.54 -10.45
C ASN A 187 6.35 10.09 -10.01
N ASN A 188 6.41 9.19 -9.03
CA ASN A 188 7.64 8.45 -8.77
C ASN A 188 7.95 7.55 -9.95
N LEU A 189 9.23 7.41 -10.27
CA LEU A 189 9.70 6.53 -11.33
C LEU A 189 9.29 5.08 -11.03
N TYR A 190 8.81 4.34 -12.04
CA TYR A 190 8.41 2.94 -11.93
C TYR A 190 8.96 2.04 -13.03
N HIS A 191 10.05 2.46 -13.68
CA HIS A 191 10.73 1.65 -14.67
C HIS A 191 11.21 0.32 -14.06
N THR A 192 10.83 -0.80 -14.70
CA THR A 192 11.01 -2.16 -14.16
C THR A 192 12.44 -2.69 -14.24
N GLY A 193 13.36 -1.96 -14.91
CA GLY A 193 14.77 -2.37 -15.04
C GLY A 193 15.56 -2.34 -13.71
N ALA A 194 15.04 -1.71 -12.66
CA ALA A 194 15.66 -1.61 -11.34
C ALA A 194 14.62 -1.34 -10.25
N GLY A 195 15.08 -1.29 -8.99
CA GLY A 195 14.24 -1.02 -7.83
C GLY A 195 13.31 -2.19 -7.48
N VAL A 196 12.53 -2.00 -6.43
CA VAL A 196 11.54 -2.97 -5.94
C VAL A 196 10.14 -2.37 -5.92
N SER A 197 9.14 -3.16 -6.28
CA SER A 197 7.73 -2.77 -6.21
C SER A 197 7.30 -2.59 -4.75
N PHE A 198 6.43 -1.61 -4.49
CA PHE A 198 5.87 -1.41 -3.16
C PHE A 198 5.19 -2.69 -2.64
N GLU A 199 5.57 -3.13 -1.43
CA GLU A 199 5.14 -4.39 -0.82
C GLU A 199 5.29 -5.63 -1.74
N ASN A 200 6.31 -5.59 -2.61
CA ASN A 200 6.62 -6.63 -3.60
C ASN A 200 5.46 -6.90 -4.59
N SER A 201 4.60 -5.91 -4.84
CA SER A 201 3.46 -6.01 -5.75
C SER A 201 3.67 -5.12 -6.99
N GLU A 202 3.88 -5.73 -8.15
CA GLU A 202 4.02 -5.02 -9.43
C GLU A 202 2.76 -4.20 -9.80
N ALA A 203 1.58 -4.61 -9.31
CA ALA A 203 0.36 -3.83 -9.45
C ALA A 203 0.47 -2.42 -8.87
N MET A 204 1.43 -2.18 -7.96
CA MET A 204 1.66 -0.89 -7.32
C MET A 204 2.68 0.00 -8.05
N ASP A 205 3.37 -0.52 -9.07
CA ASP A 205 4.44 0.21 -9.75
C ASP A 205 3.96 1.55 -10.34
N ALA A 206 2.92 1.52 -11.15
CA ALA A 206 2.34 2.76 -11.72
C ALA A 206 1.56 3.60 -10.69
N VAL A 207 1.23 3.04 -9.51
CA VAL A 207 0.45 3.71 -8.45
C VAL A 207 1.35 4.54 -7.53
N PHE A 208 2.41 3.92 -7.00
CA PHE A 208 3.31 4.53 -6.02
C PHE A 208 4.74 4.74 -6.53
N GLY A 209 5.07 4.17 -7.69
CA GLY A 209 6.43 4.05 -8.17
C GLY A 209 7.15 2.87 -7.50
N ARG A 210 8.38 2.63 -7.95
CA ARG A 210 9.30 1.66 -7.34
C ARG A 210 10.24 2.37 -6.36
N LEU A 211 10.80 1.62 -5.44
CA LEU A 211 11.80 2.10 -4.49
C LEU A 211 13.18 1.58 -4.92
N TYR A 212 14.12 2.47 -5.09
CA TYR A 212 15.46 2.22 -5.62
C TYR A 212 16.51 2.40 -4.53
N THR A 213 17.57 1.59 -4.56
CA THR A 213 18.82 1.95 -3.87
C THR A 213 19.42 3.19 -4.54
N TRP A 214 20.37 3.86 -3.89
CA TRP A 214 21.00 5.02 -4.51
C TRP A 214 21.80 4.64 -5.76
N ASN A 215 22.51 3.50 -5.70
CA ASN A 215 23.27 2.98 -6.84
C ASN A 215 22.39 2.65 -8.05
N GLU A 216 21.15 2.19 -7.83
CA GLU A 216 20.15 2.02 -8.88
C GLU A 216 19.61 3.37 -9.37
N ALA A 217 19.30 4.28 -8.44
CA ALA A 217 18.62 5.56 -8.71
C ALA A 217 19.38 6.47 -9.66
N VAL A 218 20.71 6.56 -9.51
CA VAL A 218 21.57 7.48 -10.29
C VAL A 218 21.53 7.22 -11.80
N ASN A 219 21.16 5.99 -12.21
CA ASN A 219 21.10 5.57 -13.61
C ASN A 219 19.68 5.18 -14.05
N SER A 220 18.65 5.39 -13.23
CA SER A 220 17.29 4.88 -13.52
C SER A 220 16.44 5.81 -14.38
N CYS A 221 16.72 7.10 -14.41
CA CYS A 221 15.95 8.06 -15.21
C CYS A 221 16.10 7.78 -16.71
N PRO A 222 15.05 8.03 -17.53
CA PRO A 222 15.12 7.85 -18.98
C PRO A 222 16.03 8.88 -19.65
N GLU A 223 16.35 8.66 -20.93
CA GLU A 223 17.13 9.59 -21.74
C GLU A 223 16.52 11.01 -21.74
N GLY A 224 17.34 12.05 -21.59
CA GLY A 224 16.93 13.44 -21.45
C GLY A 224 16.36 13.79 -20.08
N TRP A 225 16.46 12.85 -19.11
CA TRP A 225 16.09 13.05 -17.72
C TRP A 225 17.17 12.47 -16.80
N ARG A 226 17.29 13.02 -15.63
CA ARG A 226 18.26 12.56 -14.62
C ARG A 226 17.72 12.66 -13.21
N LEU A 227 18.43 12.04 -12.28
CA LEU A 227 18.18 12.21 -10.85
C LEU A 227 18.54 13.65 -10.47
N PRO A 228 17.68 14.41 -9.78
CA PRO A 228 17.95 15.78 -9.39
C PRO A 228 19.04 15.86 -8.32
N SER A 229 19.82 16.93 -8.34
CA SER A 229 20.76 17.25 -7.27
C SER A 229 20.07 17.90 -6.08
N ASP A 230 20.79 17.95 -4.95
CA ASP A 230 20.35 18.68 -3.77
C ASP A 230 20.25 20.20 -4.04
N ALA A 231 21.15 20.74 -4.88
CA ALA A 231 21.09 22.11 -5.36
C ALA A 231 19.76 22.42 -6.10
N GLU A 232 19.22 21.48 -6.87
CA GLU A 232 17.96 21.67 -7.59
C GLU A 232 16.73 21.63 -6.66
N PHE A 233 16.75 20.78 -5.65
CA PHE A 233 15.74 20.84 -4.59
C PHE A 233 15.85 22.14 -3.79
N THR A 234 17.09 22.62 -3.53
CA THR A 234 17.34 23.89 -2.84
C THR A 234 16.83 25.09 -3.67
N ALA A 235 17.05 25.09 -4.98
CA ALA A 235 16.51 26.11 -5.88
C ALA A 235 14.96 26.12 -5.85
N MET A 236 14.34 24.93 -5.95
CA MET A 236 12.88 24.80 -5.83
C MET A 236 12.36 25.38 -4.48
N ALA A 237 13.02 25.06 -3.38
CA ALA A 237 12.65 25.56 -2.06
C ALA A 237 12.83 27.08 -1.94
N ASN A 238 13.92 27.64 -2.50
CA ASN A 238 14.15 29.08 -2.52
C ASN A 238 13.11 29.85 -3.31
N ALA A 239 12.58 29.27 -4.39
CA ALA A 239 11.46 29.85 -5.15
C ALA A 239 10.12 29.87 -4.35
N LEU A 240 10.04 29.12 -3.25
CA LEU A 240 8.90 29.07 -2.33
C LEU A 240 9.13 29.87 -1.05
N ALA A 241 10.39 30.20 -0.76
CA ALA A 241 10.80 30.78 0.50
C ALA A 241 10.08 32.10 0.79
N PRO A 242 9.68 32.36 2.04
CA PRO A 242 9.23 33.68 2.45
C PRO A 242 10.30 34.76 2.19
N ALA A 243 9.87 36.01 1.98
CA ALA A 243 10.79 37.12 1.79
C ALA A 243 11.83 37.19 2.92
N GLY A 244 13.11 37.29 2.55
CA GLY A 244 14.23 37.35 3.49
C GLY A 244 14.73 36.00 4.00
N THR A 245 14.17 34.88 3.51
CA THR A 245 14.64 33.52 3.78
C THR A 245 15.40 33.00 2.57
N THR A 246 16.56 32.40 2.80
CA THR A 246 17.34 31.68 1.79
C THR A 246 17.75 30.34 2.36
N PHE A 247 17.41 29.27 1.67
CA PHE A 247 17.84 27.92 2.01
C PHE A 247 19.17 27.61 1.32
N VAL A 248 19.99 26.81 1.96
CA VAL A 248 21.25 26.32 1.43
C VAL A 248 21.20 24.79 1.30
N GLU A 249 22.07 24.23 0.47
CA GLU A 249 22.19 22.79 0.31
C GLU A 249 22.51 22.11 1.63
N LYS A 250 22.01 20.89 1.78
CA LYS A 250 22.19 20.05 2.98
C LYS A 250 21.51 20.56 4.26
N ASP A 251 20.78 21.66 4.21
CA ASP A 251 19.97 22.15 5.33
C ASP A 251 18.48 21.80 5.13
N ALA A 252 17.71 21.80 6.22
CA ALA A 252 16.26 21.65 6.15
C ALA A 252 15.60 22.90 5.52
N PHE A 253 14.58 22.69 4.68
CA PHE A 253 13.77 23.76 4.11
C PHE A 253 12.51 23.94 4.94
N THR A 254 12.52 24.90 5.85
CA THR A 254 11.42 25.10 6.80
C THR A 254 10.19 25.76 6.18
N GLY A 255 9.03 25.22 6.50
CA GLY A 255 7.74 25.84 6.14
C GLY A 255 7.26 25.63 4.71
N VAL A 256 7.95 24.82 3.87
CA VAL A 256 7.63 24.66 2.44
C VAL A 256 7.13 23.26 2.04
N ALA A 257 7.12 22.29 2.94
CA ALA A 257 6.72 20.92 2.58
C ALA A 257 5.31 20.83 2.00
N GLY A 258 4.35 21.60 2.52
CA GLY A 258 2.97 21.63 2.02
C GLY A 258 2.85 22.09 0.56
N ASP A 259 3.82 22.86 0.06
CA ASP A 259 3.86 23.32 -1.33
C ASP A 259 4.35 22.22 -2.31
N LEU A 260 4.96 21.14 -1.79
CA LEU A 260 5.38 19.97 -2.55
C LEU A 260 4.39 18.80 -2.43
N MET A 261 3.61 18.75 -1.34
CA MET A 261 2.71 17.65 -1.01
C MET A 261 1.44 17.68 -1.86
N ALA A 262 0.93 16.51 -2.27
CA ALA A 262 -0.39 16.38 -2.88
C ALA A 262 -1.46 16.08 -1.82
N ASN A 263 -2.63 16.72 -1.92
CA ASN A 263 -3.80 16.36 -1.12
C ASN A 263 -4.50 15.13 -1.72
N ALA A 264 -3.77 14.02 -1.73
CA ALA A 264 -4.16 12.80 -2.42
C ALA A 264 -4.92 11.82 -1.52
N LYS A 265 -5.72 10.97 -2.19
CA LYS A 265 -6.39 9.83 -1.55
C LYS A 265 -6.01 8.56 -2.30
N PHE A 266 -5.64 7.52 -1.57
CA PHE A 266 -5.47 6.16 -2.08
C PHE A 266 -6.72 5.35 -1.75
N LEU A 267 -7.38 4.81 -2.78
CA LEU A 267 -8.67 4.09 -2.65
C LEU A 267 -9.69 4.83 -1.78
N GLY A 268 -9.77 6.17 -1.93
CA GLY A 268 -10.68 7.02 -1.18
C GLY A 268 -10.18 7.47 0.20
N THR A 269 -9.13 6.87 0.73
CA THR A 269 -8.53 7.24 2.02
C THR A 269 -7.42 8.26 1.83
N ARG A 270 -7.43 9.34 2.64
CA ARG A 270 -6.40 10.37 2.59
C ARG A 270 -5.02 9.74 2.89
N MET A 271 -4.03 10.08 2.08
CA MET A 271 -2.67 9.54 2.21
C MET A 271 -1.85 10.29 3.26
N TRP A 272 -1.85 11.63 3.23
CA TRP A 272 -1.24 12.40 4.30
C TRP A 272 -2.19 12.50 5.49
N GLU A 273 -1.71 12.16 6.68
CA GLU A 273 -2.44 12.46 7.90
C GLU A 273 -2.59 13.99 8.02
N TYR A 274 -3.81 14.46 8.32
CA TYR A 274 -4.03 15.89 8.46
C TYR A 274 -3.33 16.41 9.72
N TRP A 275 -2.27 17.17 9.50
CA TRP A 275 -1.65 17.95 10.56
C TRP A 275 -2.13 19.40 10.43
N PRO A 276 -2.80 19.98 11.42
CA PRO A 276 -3.45 21.30 11.28
C PRO A 276 -2.45 22.43 10.98
N GLN A 277 -1.16 22.21 11.18
CA GLN A 277 -0.10 23.18 10.91
C GLN A 277 0.45 23.13 9.49
N VAL A 278 0.14 22.10 8.71
CA VAL A 278 0.60 21.95 7.32
C VAL A 278 -0.55 22.20 6.36
N LYS A 279 -0.51 23.30 5.65
CA LYS A 279 -1.43 23.59 4.53
C LYS A 279 -0.87 22.97 3.26
N ILE A 280 -1.49 21.89 2.79
CA ILE A 280 -1.13 21.24 1.54
C ILE A 280 -1.65 22.07 0.37
N THR A 281 -0.76 22.63 -0.45
CA THR A 281 -1.09 23.46 -1.62
C THR A 281 -0.63 22.86 -2.93
N ASN A 282 0.38 21.99 -2.90
CA ASN A 282 1.03 21.44 -4.09
C ASN A 282 1.44 22.50 -5.12
N LYS A 283 1.92 23.66 -4.66
CA LYS A 283 2.23 24.83 -5.49
C LYS A 283 3.29 24.53 -6.55
N THR A 284 4.25 23.66 -6.26
CA THR A 284 5.26 23.20 -7.22
C THR A 284 4.70 22.25 -8.28
N GLY A 285 3.55 21.62 -8.01
CA GLY A 285 3.05 20.52 -8.81
C GLY A 285 3.84 19.23 -8.66
N LEU A 286 4.84 19.15 -7.76
CA LEU A 286 5.64 17.93 -7.55
C LEU A 286 4.78 16.73 -7.11
N SER A 287 3.67 17.00 -6.45
CA SER A 287 2.71 15.97 -6.02
C SER A 287 3.34 14.88 -5.16
N ALA A 288 4.13 15.26 -4.15
CA ALA A 288 4.75 14.32 -3.24
C ALA A 288 3.69 13.46 -2.53
N LEU A 289 3.84 12.14 -2.62
CA LEU A 289 2.99 11.13 -1.97
C LEU A 289 3.76 10.43 -0.85
N PRO A 290 3.15 10.15 0.31
CA PRO A 290 3.80 9.50 1.43
C PRO A 290 3.86 7.98 1.26
N VAL A 291 4.62 7.53 0.29
CA VAL A 291 4.78 6.09 -0.01
C VAL A 291 5.80 5.39 0.89
N GLY A 292 6.50 6.16 1.76
CA GLY A 292 7.50 5.61 2.65
C GLY A 292 8.83 5.34 1.97
N TYR A 293 9.53 4.34 2.50
CA TYR A 293 10.83 3.84 2.05
C TYR A 293 10.94 2.34 2.35
N ALA A 294 11.99 1.69 1.85
CA ALA A 294 12.30 0.32 2.24
C ALA A 294 13.76 0.19 2.67
N THR A 295 14.04 -0.85 3.44
CA THR A 295 15.40 -1.24 3.83
C THR A 295 15.60 -2.71 3.54
N ASP A 296 16.73 -3.04 2.93
CA ASP A 296 17.07 -4.43 2.69
C ASP A 296 17.49 -5.07 4.03
N SER A 297 16.72 -6.05 4.47
CA SER A 297 16.98 -6.79 5.69
C SER A 297 16.76 -8.28 5.43
N GLY A 298 17.83 -9.01 5.14
CA GLY A 298 17.76 -10.44 4.85
C GLY A 298 17.20 -10.75 3.45
N LYS A 299 16.15 -11.58 3.34
CA LYS A 299 15.67 -12.12 2.06
C LYS A 299 14.73 -11.21 1.29
N SER A 300 14.14 -10.23 1.93
CA SER A 300 13.15 -9.33 1.31
C SER A 300 13.25 -7.91 1.87
N PRO A 301 12.99 -6.88 1.06
CA PRO A 301 12.93 -5.51 1.54
C PRO A 301 11.84 -5.35 2.62
N LYS A 302 12.15 -4.56 3.65
CA LYS A 302 11.19 -4.16 4.67
C LYS A 302 10.65 -2.78 4.36
N PHE A 303 9.38 -2.68 3.99
CA PHE A 303 8.68 -1.43 3.72
C PHE A 303 8.27 -0.74 5.03
N THR A 304 8.42 0.58 5.08
CA THR A 304 8.18 1.37 6.29
C THR A 304 7.70 2.77 5.91
N GLY A 305 6.83 3.35 6.74
CA GLY A 305 6.52 4.78 6.70
C GLY A 305 5.51 5.21 5.65
N ILE A 306 4.72 4.29 5.08
CA ILE A 306 3.56 4.67 4.27
C ILE A 306 2.64 5.60 5.08
N ASN A 307 2.06 6.60 4.42
CA ASN A 307 1.27 7.70 4.99
C ASN A 307 2.03 8.64 5.94
N ASN A 308 3.32 8.39 6.20
CA ASN A 308 4.15 9.20 7.09
C ASN A 308 5.30 9.91 6.38
N TYR A 309 5.91 9.26 5.37
CA TYR A 309 7.11 9.78 4.72
C TYR A 309 6.98 9.79 3.20
N ALA A 310 7.41 10.88 2.56
CA ALA A 310 7.82 10.90 1.17
C ALA A 310 9.35 11.08 1.16
N VAL A 311 10.09 10.16 0.53
CA VAL A 311 11.57 10.18 0.50
C VAL A 311 12.03 10.13 -0.93
N PHE A 312 12.90 11.06 -1.32
CA PHE A 312 13.43 11.20 -2.68
C PHE A 312 14.93 11.19 -2.67
N TRP A 313 15.55 10.33 -3.46
CA TRP A 313 16.98 10.40 -3.70
C TRP A 313 17.39 11.67 -4.42
N THR A 314 18.57 12.17 -4.10
CA THR A 314 19.32 13.15 -4.91
C THR A 314 20.52 12.48 -5.56
N SER A 315 21.09 13.11 -6.57
CA SER A 315 22.34 12.61 -7.20
C SER A 315 23.59 12.80 -6.35
N ASP A 316 23.45 13.49 -5.20
CA ASP A 316 24.58 13.85 -4.36
C ASP A 316 24.91 12.74 -3.36
N SER A 317 26.19 12.58 -3.12
CA SER A 317 26.74 11.71 -2.09
C SER A 317 27.18 12.53 -0.88
N GLU A 318 26.94 11.99 0.33
CA GLU A 318 27.54 12.53 1.54
C GLU A 318 28.90 11.87 1.85
N SER A 319 29.01 10.57 1.53
CA SER A 319 30.24 9.80 1.63
C SER A 319 30.35 8.76 0.51
N GLU A 320 31.36 7.91 0.56
CA GLU A 320 31.49 6.76 -0.35
C GLU A 320 30.30 5.79 -0.17
N GLU A 321 29.86 5.57 1.07
CA GLU A 321 28.80 4.61 1.41
C GLU A 321 27.41 5.26 1.44
N THR A 322 27.28 6.59 1.57
CA THR A 322 25.99 7.24 1.77
C THR A 322 25.63 8.24 0.68
N GLY A 323 24.39 8.14 0.17
CA GLY A 323 23.76 9.11 -0.72
C GLY A 323 22.84 10.04 0.06
N LEU A 324 22.64 11.26 -0.46
CA LEU A 324 21.69 12.23 0.10
C LEU A 324 20.27 11.96 -0.38
N CYS A 325 19.33 12.16 0.50
CA CYS A 325 17.90 12.18 0.16
C CYS A 325 17.19 13.38 0.80
N ARG A 326 16.18 13.89 0.11
CA ARG A 326 15.21 14.84 0.65
C ARG A 326 13.98 14.08 1.09
N TYR A 327 13.41 14.46 2.25
CA TYR A 327 12.20 13.79 2.73
C TYR A 327 11.25 14.75 3.43
N ILE A 328 9.97 14.43 3.34
CA ILE A 328 8.88 15.09 4.04
C ILE A 328 8.36 14.11 5.09
N TYR A 329 8.21 14.60 6.32
CA TYR A 329 7.58 13.85 7.40
C TYR A 329 6.23 14.48 7.75
N VAL A 330 5.19 13.65 7.83
CA VAL A 330 3.80 14.09 7.99
C VAL A 330 3.53 15.06 9.13
N LYS A 331 4.37 15.05 10.20
CA LYS A 331 4.15 15.86 11.40
C LYS A 331 4.75 17.25 11.38
N GLN A 332 5.39 17.66 10.30
CA GLN A 332 6.01 18.99 10.19
C GLN A 332 5.99 19.53 8.77
N ASN A 333 6.01 20.86 8.63
CA ASN A 333 5.96 21.54 7.33
C ASN A 333 7.36 21.78 6.75
N ASP A 334 8.31 20.87 6.97
CA ASP A 334 9.68 21.02 6.55
C ASP A 334 10.06 19.93 5.54
N VAL A 335 10.90 20.29 4.58
CA VAL A 335 11.60 19.32 3.72
C VAL A 335 12.98 19.07 4.33
N LEU A 336 13.15 17.90 4.86
CA LEU A 336 14.36 17.51 5.60
C LEU A 336 15.39 16.89 4.64
N VAL A 337 16.63 16.81 5.11
CA VAL A 337 17.73 16.12 4.43
C VAL A 337 18.21 14.95 5.27
N GLY A 338 18.70 13.91 4.63
CA GLY A 338 19.28 12.76 5.30
C GLY A 338 20.29 12.05 4.43
N ALA A 339 21.37 11.57 5.05
CA ALA A 339 22.29 10.63 4.43
C ALA A 339 21.83 9.19 4.72
N ARG A 340 21.80 8.35 3.69
CA ARG A 340 21.34 6.96 3.78
C ARG A 340 22.28 6.05 3.01
N ASP A 341 22.40 4.83 3.49
CA ASP A 341 23.22 3.80 2.87
C ASP A 341 22.81 3.56 1.41
N LYS A 342 23.78 3.56 0.50
CA LYS A 342 23.56 3.49 -0.95
C LYS A 342 23.08 2.13 -1.45
N GLU A 343 23.35 1.06 -0.72
CA GLU A 343 23.07 -0.31 -1.15
C GLU A 343 21.82 -0.89 -0.52
N SER A 344 21.53 -0.53 0.74
CA SER A 344 20.48 -1.18 1.52
C SER A 344 19.25 -0.31 1.79
N PHE A 345 19.37 1.02 1.68
CA PHE A 345 18.22 1.91 1.81
C PHE A 345 17.59 2.18 0.43
N ARG A 346 16.26 2.14 0.35
CA ARG A 346 15.50 2.32 -0.88
C ARG A 346 14.51 3.46 -0.75
N ALA A 347 14.54 4.39 -1.69
CA ALA A 347 13.65 5.54 -1.75
C ALA A 347 13.10 5.75 -3.16
N SER A 348 12.12 6.66 -3.26
CA SER A 348 11.53 7.05 -4.55
C SER A 348 12.53 7.86 -5.38
N VAL A 349 12.36 7.77 -6.70
CA VAL A 349 13.09 8.59 -7.68
C VAL A 349 12.11 9.56 -8.34
N ARG A 350 12.50 10.84 -8.41
CA ARG A 350 11.83 11.89 -9.18
C ARG A 350 12.79 12.43 -10.20
N CYS A 351 12.56 12.15 -11.47
CA CYS A 351 13.47 12.65 -12.49
C CYS A 351 13.18 14.11 -12.82
N VAL A 352 14.23 14.85 -13.11
CA VAL A 352 14.21 16.22 -13.64
C VAL A 352 14.73 16.20 -15.06
N LYS A 353 14.15 17.00 -15.95
CA LYS A 353 14.57 17.12 -17.35
C LYS A 353 15.88 17.88 -17.44
N ASP A 354 16.76 17.43 -18.34
CA ASP A 354 18.04 18.08 -18.65
C ASP A 354 17.90 19.50 -19.18
#